data_3fb95a3e603b63c7b4517fe97e6d01e6
#
_entry.id   3fb95a3e603b63c7b4517fe97e6d01e6
#
_cell.length_a   1.000
_cell.length_b   1.000
_cell.length_c   1.000
_cell.angle_alpha   90.00
_cell.angle_beta   90.00
_cell.angle_gamma   90.00
#
_symmetry.space_group_name_H-M   'P 1'
#
loop_
_entity.id
_entity.type
_entity.pdbx_description
1 polymer ?
#
loop_
_entity_poly.entity_id
_entity_poly.type
_entity_poly.pdbx_seq_one_letter_code
_entity_poly.pdbx_strand_id
1 'polypeptide(L)'
;MVLTYYEWIGIAVGVVLFIALLKCYFNGGTNKHYPTLEGKTIIITGANTGLGFIAAVEMCKLKPEKVIMACRSEQRANDAIRDIQKKVPGAPLEWIPLDLNDLASVKQFAETFNAKYDKIDILLNNAGIMSLP
;
A
#
# COMPACT_ATOMS: atom_id res chain seq x y z
N MET A 1 47.70 20.31 -19.07
CA MET A 1 47.08 19.59 -20.21
C MET A 1 45.59 19.75 -20.07
N VAL A 2 44.96 20.54 -20.96
CA VAL A 2 43.52 20.77 -20.89
C VAL A 2 42.87 19.64 -21.67
N LEU A 3 41.93 18.92 -21.06
CA LEU A 3 41.17 17.83 -21.71
C LEU A 3 40.43 18.41 -22.94
N THR A 4 40.47 17.69 -24.04
CA THR A 4 39.75 18.05 -25.26
C THR A 4 38.24 17.86 -25.05
N TYR A 5 37.40 18.53 -25.82
CA TYR A 5 35.94 18.43 -25.77
C TYR A 5 35.44 16.99 -25.85
N TYR A 6 36.08 16.14 -26.63
CA TYR A 6 35.70 14.72 -26.78
C TYR A 6 36.04 13.88 -25.55
N GLU A 7 37.10 14.22 -24.82
CA GLU A 7 37.44 13.55 -23.57
C GLU A 7 36.42 13.84 -22.45
N TRP A 8 35.94 15.09 -22.39
CA TRP A 8 34.83 15.47 -21.48
C TRP A 8 33.53 14.72 -21.79
N ILE A 9 33.19 14.54 -23.09
CA ILE A 9 32.03 13.75 -23.49
C ILE A 9 32.21 12.28 -23.05
N GLY A 10 33.38 11.70 -23.27
CA GLY A 10 33.66 10.33 -22.84
C GLY A 10 33.51 10.11 -21.35
N ILE A 11 34.01 11.04 -20.53
CA ILE A 11 33.84 11.00 -19.07
C ILE A 11 32.38 11.12 -18.68
N ALA A 12 31.61 12.05 -19.27
CA ALA A 12 30.20 12.24 -18.98
C ALA A 12 29.38 10.97 -19.31
N VAL A 13 29.61 10.36 -20.46
CA VAL A 13 28.97 9.10 -20.86
C VAL A 13 29.33 7.97 -19.90
N GLY A 14 30.60 7.86 -19.50
CA GLY A 14 31.05 6.86 -18.53
C GLY A 14 30.36 7.01 -17.17
N VAL A 15 30.22 8.23 -16.66
CA VAL A 15 29.51 8.52 -15.41
C VAL A 15 28.02 8.16 -15.51
N VAL A 16 27.36 8.50 -16.60
CA VAL A 16 25.93 8.15 -16.81
C VAL A 16 25.74 6.64 -16.85
N LEU A 17 26.58 5.91 -17.57
CA LEU A 17 26.55 4.46 -17.64
C LEU A 17 26.81 3.84 -16.26
N PHE A 18 27.77 4.34 -15.51
CA PHE A 18 28.07 3.87 -14.16
C PHE A 18 26.88 4.08 -13.22
N ILE A 19 26.23 5.26 -13.24
CA ILE A 19 25.03 5.54 -12.46
C ILE A 19 23.89 4.60 -12.88
N ALA A 20 23.71 4.35 -14.18
CA ALA A 20 22.69 3.44 -14.68
C ALA A 20 22.94 1.98 -14.19
N LEU A 21 24.17 1.53 -14.19
CA LEU A 21 24.56 0.21 -13.68
C LEU A 21 24.33 0.11 -12.16
N LEU A 22 24.73 1.14 -11.40
CA LEU A 22 24.45 1.20 -9.96
C LEU A 22 22.95 1.15 -9.69
N LYS A 23 22.16 1.93 -10.41
CA LYS A 23 20.69 1.93 -10.28
C LYS A 23 20.11 0.54 -10.59
N CYS A 24 20.60 -0.14 -11.63
CA CYS A 24 20.18 -1.49 -11.96
C CYS A 24 20.55 -2.51 -10.86
N TYR A 25 21.76 -2.39 -10.30
CA TYR A 25 22.22 -3.25 -9.22
C TYR A 25 21.43 -3.06 -7.92
N PHE A 26 21.14 -1.82 -7.54
CA PHE A 26 20.41 -1.48 -6.31
C PHE A 26 18.87 -1.52 -6.44
N ASN A 27 18.33 -1.70 -7.62
CA ASN A 27 16.87 -1.68 -7.85
C ASN A 27 16.14 -2.90 -7.25
N GLY A 28 16.87 -3.89 -6.73
CA GLY A 28 16.31 -5.10 -6.16
C GLY A 28 15.57 -5.99 -7.18
N GLY A 29 15.17 -7.17 -6.73
CA GLY A 29 14.33 -8.06 -7.53
C GLY A 29 12.86 -7.67 -7.42
N THR A 30 12.13 -7.68 -8.54
CA THR A 30 10.66 -7.63 -8.51
C THR A 30 10.11 -9.01 -8.20
N ASN A 31 9.20 -9.09 -7.24
CA ASN A 31 8.46 -10.33 -7.01
C ASN A 31 7.59 -10.62 -8.25
N LYS A 32 7.88 -11.71 -8.94
CA LYS A 32 7.15 -12.13 -10.15
C LYS A 32 5.98 -13.09 -9.84
N HIS A 33 5.87 -13.52 -8.59
CA HIS A 33 4.87 -14.50 -8.16
C HIS A 33 3.89 -13.84 -7.21
N TYR A 34 2.73 -13.46 -7.72
CA TYR A 34 1.63 -12.93 -6.92
C TYR A 34 0.58 -14.04 -6.79
N PRO A 35 0.43 -14.66 -5.60
CA PRO A 35 -0.65 -15.60 -5.37
C PRO A 35 -1.99 -14.87 -5.47
N THR A 36 -3.01 -15.53 -5.99
CA THR A 36 -4.38 -15.02 -5.90
C THR A 36 -4.81 -14.92 -4.44
N LEU A 37 -5.62 -13.91 -4.13
CA LEU A 37 -6.22 -13.72 -2.80
C LEU A 37 -7.71 -14.09 -2.79
N GLU A 38 -8.16 -14.90 -3.74
CA GLU A 38 -9.55 -15.38 -3.82
C GLU A 38 -9.97 -16.06 -2.50
N GLY A 39 -11.17 -15.70 -2.02
CA GLY A 39 -11.71 -16.20 -0.76
C GLY A 39 -10.99 -15.69 0.50
N LYS A 40 -10.12 -14.65 0.36
CA LYS A 40 -9.38 -14.07 1.48
C LYS A 40 -10.03 -12.78 1.97
N THR A 41 -10.22 -12.69 3.28
CA THR A 41 -10.64 -11.47 3.97
C THR A 41 -9.44 -10.77 4.58
N ILE A 42 -9.26 -9.49 4.21
CA ILE A 42 -8.08 -8.70 4.53
C ILE A 42 -8.50 -7.46 5.33
N ILE A 43 -7.78 -7.16 6.40
CA ILE A 43 -7.91 -5.90 7.13
C ILE A 43 -6.63 -5.09 6.93
N ILE A 44 -6.79 -3.80 6.59
CA ILE A 44 -5.67 -2.86 6.46
C ILE A 44 -5.95 -1.65 7.33
N THR A 45 -5.11 -1.43 8.36
CA THR A 45 -5.22 -0.25 9.20
C THR A 45 -4.58 0.98 8.51
N GLY A 46 -5.23 2.15 8.61
CA GLY A 46 -4.72 3.38 7.99
C GLY A 46 -4.68 3.33 6.45
N ALA A 47 -5.65 2.65 5.84
CA ALA A 47 -5.68 2.41 4.39
C ALA A 47 -6.14 3.61 3.55
N ASN A 48 -6.47 4.74 4.16
CA ASN A 48 -7.02 5.90 3.47
C ASN A 48 -5.98 6.76 2.73
N THR A 49 -4.68 6.62 3.08
CA THR A 49 -3.59 7.40 2.45
C THR A 49 -2.27 6.62 2.44
N GLY A 50 -1.29 7.11 1.68
CA GLY A 50 0.10 6.62 1.70
C GLY A 50 0.25 5.14 1.35
N LEU A 51 1.09 4.44 2.10
CA LEU A 51 1.42 3.03 1.86
C LEU A 51 0.22 2.11 2.02
N GLY A 52 -0.66 2.37 3.02
CA GLY A 52 -1.89 1.59 3.24
C GLY A 52 -2.85 1.67 2.05
N PHE A 53 -2.99 2.85 1.44
CA PHE A 53 -3.79 3.03 0.23
C PHE A 53 -3.21 2.24 -0.96
N ILE A 54 -1.88 2.32 -1.17
CA ILE A 54 -1.22 1.56 -2.24
C ILE A 54 -1.37 0.06 -2.02
N ALA A 55 -1.18 -0.41 -0.77
CA ALA A 55 -1.37 -1.80 -0.41
C ALA A 55 -2.81 -2.27 -0.70
N ALA A 56 -3.82 -1.46 -0.36
CA ALA A 56 -5.21 -1.77 -0.66
C ALA A 56 -5.46 -1.90 -2.18
N VAL A 57 -4.88 -1.00 -3.01
CA VAL A 57 -4.95 -1.10 -4.48
C VAL A 57 -4.34 -2.40 -4.98
N GLU A 58 -3.11 -2.71 -4.54
CA GLU A 58 -2.41 -3.91 -5.02
C GLU A 58 -3.10 -5.20 -4.57
N MET A 59 -3.59 -5.25 -3.32
CA MET A 59 -4.35 -6.42 -2.84
C MET A 59 -5.67 -6.60 -3.58
N CYS A 60 -6.39 -5.51 -3.92
CA CYS A 60 -7.61 -5.59 -4.71
C CYS A 60 -7.38 -6.16 -6.13
N LYS A 61 -6.21 -5.92 -6.74
CA LYS A 61 -5.85 -6.52 -8.04
C LYS A 61 -5.74 -8.04 -7.99
N LEU A 62 -5.45 -8.61 -6.82
CA LEU A 62 -5.31 -10.05 -6.58
C LEU A 62 -6.64 -10.75 -6.28
N LYS A 63 -7.78 -10.05 -6.46
CA LYS A 63 -9.15 -10.55 -6.35
C LYS A 63 -9.48 -11.16 -4.98
N PRO A 64 -9.29 -10.44 -3.87
CA PRO A 64 -9.72 -10.90 -2.55
C PRO A 64 -11.24 -11.01 -2.48
N GLU A 65 -11.75 -11.75 -1.49
CA GLU A 65 -13.17 -11.75 -1.16
C GLU A 65 -13.61 -10.42 -0.57
N LYS A 66 -12.81 -9.86 0.35
CA LYS A 66 -13.08 -8.58 1.00
C LYS A 66 -11.79 -7.88 1.45
N VAL A 67 -11.75 -6.56 1.31
CA VAL A 67 -10.72 -5.69 1.89
C VAL A 67 -11.38 -4.67 2.80
N ILE A 68 -11.10 -4.77 4.10
CA ILE A 68 -11.60 -3.86 5.12
C ILE A 68 -10.60 -2.74 5.33
N MET A 69 -11.04 -1.51 5.08
CA MET A 69 -10.28 -0.29 5.32
C MET A 69 -10.57 0.22 6.74
N ALA A 70 -9.71 -0.14 7.68
CA ALA A 70 -9.84 0.24 9.08
C ALA A 70 -9.16 1.59 9.34
N CYS A 71 -9.95 2.68 9.43
CA CYS A 71 -9.44 4.03 9.64
C CYS A 71 -10.48 4.94 10.31
N ARG A 72 -9.99 6.04 10.92
CA ARG A 72 -10.82 6.92 11.77
C ARG A 72 -11.87 7.71 11.00
N SER A 73 -11.49 8.27 9.86
CA SER A 73 -12.33 9.21 9.13
C SER A 73 -13.10 8.50 8.02
N GLU A 74 -14.43 8.47 8.17
CA GLU A 74 -15.35 7.96 7.16
C GLU A 74 -15.20 8.66 5.81
N GLN A 75 -15.17 9.98 5.83
CA GLN A 75 -15.06 10.76 4.59
C GLN A 75 -13.79 10.39 3.81
N ARG A 76 -12.63 10.37 4.49
CA ARG A 76 -11.35 10.01 3.83
C ARG A 76 -11.33 8.56 3.35
N ALA A 77 -11.98 7.66 4.09
CA ALA A 77 -12.11 6.26 3.70
C ALA A 77 -12.96 6.12 2.43
N ASN A 78 -14.10 6.79 2.38
CA ASN A 78 -15.01 6.76 1.23
C ASN A 78 -14.37 7.42 0.00
N ASP A 79 -13.58 8.49 0.16
CA ASP A 79 -12.80 9.09 -0.92
C ASP A 79 -11.76 8.10 -1.46
N ALA A 80 -11.02 7.44 -0.57
CA ALA A 80 -10.04 6.43 -0.94
C ALA A 80 -10.69 5.22 -1.63
N ILE A 81 -11.84 4.74 -1.15
CA ILE A 81 -12.60 3.65 -1.78
C ILE A 81 -12.97 4.03 -3.21
N ARG A 82 -13.51 5.24 -3.43
CA ARG A 82 -13.84 5.71 -4.78
C ARG A 82 -12.63 5.76 -5.70
N ASP A 83 -11.49 6.22 -5.19
CA ASP A 83 -10.27 6.31 -5.97
C ASP A 83 -9.65 4.94 -6.27
N ILE A 84 -9.76 3.98 -5.35
CA ILE A 84 -9.38 2.58 -5.60
C ILE A 84 -10.30 1.96 -6.64
N GLN A 85 -11.61 2.17 -6.55
CA GLN A 85 -12.58 1.62 -7.50
C GLN A 85 -12.41 2.17 -8.92
N LYS A 86 -11.91 3.42 -9.08
CA LYS A 86 -11.50 3.95 -10.40
C LYS A 86 -10.31 3.17 -10.99
N LYS A 87 -9.38 2.70 -10.15
CA LYS A 87 -8.19 1.95 -10.56
C LYS A 87 -8.45 0.46 -10.72
N VAL A 88 -9.32 -0.09 -9.89
CA VAL A 88 -9.71 -1.50 -9.84
C VAL A 88 -11.23 -1.57 -9.78
N PRO A 89 -11.92 -1.55 -10.93
CA PRO A 89 -13.37 -1.62 -10.97
C PRO A 89 -13.90 -2.88 -10.28
N GLY A 90 -14.92 -2.72 -9.42
CA GLY A 90 -15.49 -3.83 -8.67
C GLY A 90 -14.67 -4.30 -7.46
N ALA A 91 -13.64 -3.54 -7.05
CA ALA A 91 -12.88 -3.86 -5.83
C ALA A 91 -13.80 -4.04 -4.61
N PRO A 92 -13.69 -5.17 -3.88
CA PRO A 92 -14.59 -5.52 -2.77
C PRO A 92 -14.17 -4.82 -1.47
N LEU A 93 -14.26 -3.49 -1.46
CA LEU A 93 -13.84 -2.64 -0.34
C LEU A 93 -14.99 -2.34 0.61
N GLU A 94 -14.69 -2.33 1.90
CA GLU A 94 -15.59 -1.87 2.95
C GLU A 94 -14.82 -1.05 3.98
N TRP A 95 -15.40 0.03 4.47
CA TRP A 95 -14.86 0.77 5.59
C TRP A 95 -15.52 0.33 6.89
N ILE A 96 -14.70 0.13 7.94
CA ILE A 96 -15.12 -0.05 9.31
C ILE A 96 -14.34 0.94 10.17
N PRO A 97 -15.00 1.75 11.02
CA PRO A 97 -14.33 2.74 11.84
C PRO A 97 -13.36 2.10 12.83
N LEU A 98 -12.14 2.67 12.91
CA LEU A 98 -11.12 2.25 13.85
C LEU A 98 -10.26 3.44 14.27
N ASP A 99 -10.28 3.78 15.56
CA ASP A 99 -9.30 4.67 16.17
C ASP A 99 -8.39 3.86 17.12
N LEU A 100 -7.12 3.73 16.77
CA LEU A 100 -6.14 2.99 17.56
C LEU A 100 -5.71 3.74 18.84
N ASN A 101 -6.09 5.01 19.01
CA ASN A 101 -5.87 5.76 20.24
C ASN A 101 -6.97 5.50 21.29
N ASP A 102 -8.04 4.82 20.91
CA ASP A 102 -9.18 4.49 21.79
C ASP A 102 -9.45 2.98 21.79
N LEU A 103 -9.20 2.34 22.93
CA LEU A 103 -9.43 0.91 23.12
C LEU A 103 -10.91 0.52 22.98
N ALA A 104 -11.84 1.44 23.31
CA ALA A 104 -13.26 1.20 23.09
C ALA A 104 -13.59 1.11 21.59
N SER A 105 -12.98 1.97 20.78
CA SER A 105 -13.08 1.90 19.31
C SER A 105 -12.51 0.59 18.76
N VAL A 106 -11.38 0.12 19.29
CA VAL A 106 -10.79 -1.17 18.88
C VAL A 106 -11.73 -2.32 19.18
N LYS A 107 -12.34 -2.33 20.37
CA LYS A 107 -13.32 -3.35 20.77
C LYS A 107 -14.54 -3.33 19.86
N GLN A 108 -15.10 -2.14 19.60
CA GLN A 108 -16.25 -1.96 18.72
C GLN A 108 -15.95 -2.40 17.28
N PHE A 109 -14.76 -2.08 16.77
CA PHE A 109 -14.29 -2.57 15.48
C PHE A 109 -14.31 -4.10 15.42
N ALA A 110 -13.72 -4.77 16.43
CA ALA A 110 -13.68 -6.22 16.50
C ALA A 110 -15.07 -6.86 16.57
N GLU A 111 -15.98 -6.28 17.36
CA GLU A 111 -17.38 -6.73 17.47
C GLU A 111 -18.11 -6.56 16.11
N THR A 112 -17.93 -5.41 15.46
CA THR A 112 -18.53 -5.13 14.14
C THR A 112 -17.99 -6.07 13.08
N PHE A 113 -16.70 -6.34 13.09
CA PHE A 113 -16.06 -7.27 12.16
C PHE A 113 -16.57 -8.69 12.38
N ASN A 114 -16.54 -9.20 13.61
CA ASN A 114 -16.96 -10.57 13.96
C ASN A 114 -18.46 -10.81 13.71
N ALA A 115 -19.30 -9.78 13.73
CA ALA A 115 -20.71 -9.89 13.38
C ALA A 115 -20.95 -10.08 11.86
N LYS A 116 -19.97 -9.70 11.02
CA LYS A 116 -20.09 -9.74 9.56
C LYS A 116 -19.23 -10.82 8.89
N TYR A 117 -18.13 -11.18 9.50
CA TYR A 117 -17.09 -12.04 8.91
C TYR A 117 -16.65 -13.12 9.90
N ASP A 118 -16.60 -14.37 9.42
CA ASP A 118 -16.25 -15.53 10.25
C ASP A 118 -14.73 -15.68 10.43
N LYS A 119 -13.93 -15.08 9.55
CA LYS A 119 -12.47 -15.22 9.56
C LYS A 119 -11.76 -13.97 9.05
N ILE A 120 -10.53 -13.84 9.51
CA ILE A 120 -9.54 -12.94 8.93
C ILE A 120 -8.38 -13.79 8.40
N ASP A 121 -7.99 -13.57 7.13
CA ASP A 121 -6.85 -14.26 6.52
C ASP A 121 -5.58 -13.41 6.58
N ILE A 122 -5.70 -12.09 6.42
CA ILE A 122 -4.57 -11.15 6.43
C ILE A 122 -4.91 -9.92 7.26
N LEU A 123 -4.06 -9.60 8.23
CA LEU A 123 -4.09 -8.34 8.97
C LEU A 123 -2.83 -7.53 8.64
N LEU A 124 -3.00 -6.39 7.97
CA LEU A 124 -1.93 -5.46 7.70
C LEU A 124 -1.98 -4.29 8.69
N ASN A 125 -1.13 -4.36 9.71
CA ASN A 125 -0.93 -3.29 10.69
C ASN A 125 -0.05 -2.19 10.07
N ASN A 126 -0.66 -1.29 9.31
CA ASN A 126 0.04 -0.22 8.60
C ASN A 126 -0.12 1.15 9.28
N ALA A 127 -1.22 1.37 10.02
CA ALA A 127 -1.42 2.63 10.73
C ALA A 127 -0.30 2.86 11.75
N GLY A 128 0.28 4.05 11.73
CA GLY A 128 1.33 4.46 12.65
C GLY A 128 1.62 5.94 12.54
N ILE A 129 2.29 6.47 13.55
CA ILE A 129 2.83 7.83 13.59
C ILE A 129 4.34 7.75 13.79
N MET A 130 5.10 8.48 12.96
CA MET A 130 6.57 8.46 13.02
C MET A 130 7.16 9.48 14.00
N SER A 131 6.43 10.54 14.30
CA SER A 131 6.87 11.59 15.23
C SER A 131 5.67 12.19 15.93
N LEU A 132 5.81 12.41 17.23
CA LEU A 132 4.94 13.30 17.97
C LEU A 132 5.51 14.72 17.86
N PRO A 133 4.66 15.74 17.73
CA PRO A 133 5.11 17.12 17.76
C PRO A 133 5.71 17.49 19.10
#